data_d9ee3e1af99496b87f8a09df11c0d734
#
_entry.id   d9ee3e1af99496b87f8a09df11c0d734
#
_cell.length_a   1.000
_cell.length_b   1.000
_cell.length_c   1.000
_cell.angle_alpha   90.00
_cell.angle_beta   90.00
_cell.angle_gamma   90.00
#
_symmetry.space_group_name_H-M   'P 1'
#
loop_
_entity.id
_entity.type
_entity.pdbx_description
1 polymer ?
#
loop_
_entity_poly.entity_id
_entity_poly.type
_entity_poly.pdbx_seq_one_letter_code
_entity_poly.pdbx_strand_id
1 'polypeptide(L)'
;MRDQTSGKMIRFYYTSLHFLYWMMFCSVYGFATLFLIYFKIDPAKIGGILALVNIVSTVLQPFVSQVIIKKRKIPLITVLKTMIAGLGVILLAGVLIPNLPIITYILGGILVVSMQSFLNALAFEYSNTGYRINFGFSRAGGSFSYAVTSFLLGQLLAIYSAAILPILVIVEAVIFFVILHLLPDVKNQEVFPMTKEQDRSVSLRKKYPFLILLFLGFSFLFTFHTMINSFLAQIFENIHGGSKEVGIALMIAALCELPGMIFFEQLVKKKSSKFWLSVASISFAVRGFMMLLASSILMMEMTHLLQAFSFALFIPASAYLFNQFLADDDRVFGQTMIIIATTLGGVIGNVLGGSLLQHFGVWEMLIFGTGFAVLGALLTILGIRKIPKTGNDSDSLVE
;
A
#
# COMPACT_ATOMS: atom_id res chain seq x y z
N MET A 1 -38.92 0.06 0.41
CA MET A 1 -38.06 1.04 1.06
C MET A 1 -37.24 0.34 2.14
N ARG A 2 -35.98 -0.01 1.88
CA ARG A 2 -35.10 -0.52 2.95
C ARG A 2 -34.84 0.66 3.88
N ASP A 3 -34.95 0.41 5.16
CA ASP A 3 -34.90 1.38 6.24
C ASP A 3 -33.64 2.28 6.12
N GLN A 4 -33.83 3.59 6.01
CA GLN A 4 -32.74 4.57 5.89
C GLN A 4 -31.77 4.49 7.09
N THR A 5 -32.26 4.07 8.25
CA THR A 5 -31.49 3.88 9.47
C THR A 5 -30.50 2.74 9.31
N SER A 6 -30.91 1.60 8.72
CA SER A 6 -30.06 0.46 8.42
C SER A 6 -28.91 0.83 7.47
N GLY A 7 -29.18 1.64 6.44
CA GLY A 7 -28.15 2.11 5.50
C GLY A 7 -27.12 3.06 6.12
N LYS A 8 -27.49 3.88 7.11
CA LYS A 8 -26.56 4.75 7.84
C LYS A 8 -25.66 3.93 8.76
N MET A 9 -26.21 2.92 9.45
CA MET A 9 -25.44 2.02 10.31
C MET A 9 -24.41 1.20 9.54
N ILE A 10 -24.78 0.62 8.40
CA ILE A 10 -23.86 -0.15 7.55
C ILE A 10 -22.69 0.73 7.07
N ARG A 11 -22.97 1.98 6.64
CA ARG A 11 -21.93 2.93 6.26
C ARG A 11 -20.99 3.23 7.43
N PHE A 12 -21.53 3.45 8.61
CA PHE A 12 -20.73 3.69 9.81
C PHE A 12 -19.84 2.50 10.14
N TYR A 13 -20.39 1.28 10.21
CA TYR A 13 -19.62 0.07 10.50
C TYR A 13 -18.55 -0.20 9.44
N TYR A 14 -18.88 -0.07 8.15
CA TYR A 14 -17.90 -0.26 7.07
C TYR A 14 -16.75 0.77 7.17
N THR A 15 -17.05 2.04 7.43
CA THR A 15 -16.02 3.07 7.63
C THR A 15 -15.17 2.76 8.86
N SER A 16 -15.78 2.32 9.96
CA SER A 16 -15.05 1.90 11.17
C SER A 16 -14.12 0.70 10.92
N LEU A 17 -14.54 -0.25 10.07
CA LEU A 17 -13.67 -1.36 9.64
C LEU A 17 -12.45 -0.86 8.86
N HIS A 18 -12.60 0.15 7.99
CA HIS A 18 -11.46 0.76 7.30
C HIS A 18 -10.50 1.45 8.28
N PHE A 19 -11.03 2.18 9.27
CA PHE A 19 -10.21 2.78 10.33
C PHE A 19 -9.38 1.72 11.06
N LEU A 20 -10.02 0.69 11.58
CA LEU A 20 -9.37 -0.39 12.32
C LEU A 20 -8.39 -1.19 11.45
N TYR A 21 -8.75 -1.46 10.19
CA TYR A 21 -7.85 -2.13 9.26
C TYR A 21 -6.54 -1.36 9.09
N TRP A 22 -6.61 -0.05 8.88
CA TRP A 22 -5.42 0.76 8.68
C TRP A 22 -4.64 1.01 9.97
N MET A 23 -5.29 0.95 11.15
CA MET A 23 -4.60 0.84 12.46
C MET A 23 -3.79 -0.44 12.52
N MET A 24 -4.42 -1.60 12.29
CA MET A 24 -3.73 -2.90 12.28
C MET A 24 -2.61 -2.95 11.23
N PHE A 25 -2.85 -2.41 10.03
CA PHE A 25 -1.83 -2.36 8.99
C PHE A 25 -0.63 -1.51 9.41
N CYS A 26 -0.85 -0.38 10.08
CA CYS A 26 0.20 0.44 10.66
C CYS A 26 0.98 -0.35 11.72
N SER A 27 0.28 -0.98 12.66
CA SER A 27 0.88 -1.73 13.79
C SER A 27 1.69 -2.94 13.30
N VAL A 28 1.19 -3.67 12.29
CA VAL A 28 1.83 -4.90 11.79
C VAL A 28 2.86 -4.63 10.71
N TYR A 29 2.56 -3.73 9.75
CA TYR A 29 3.43 -3.52 8.59
C TYR A 29 4.24 -2.23 8.69
N GLY A 30 3.64 -1.14 9.15
CA GLY A 30 4.32 0.15 9.31
C GLY A 30 5.46 0.10 10.34
N PHE A 31 5.28 -0.66 11.41
CA PHE A 31 6.27 -0.84 12.48
C PHE A 31 6.94 -2.22 12.48
N ALA A 32 6.78 -3.01 11.42
CA ALA A 32 7.34 -4.36 11.30
C ALA A 32 8.85 -4.40 11.57
N THR A 33 9.58 -3.46 11.01
CA THR A 33 11.04 -3.40 11.13
C THR A 33 11.47 -3.16 12.57
N LEU A 34 10.80 -2.26 13.30
CA LEU A 34 11.08 -2.05 14.74
C LEU A 34 10.82 -3.30 15.57
N PHE A 35 9.74 -4.06 15.27
CA PHE A 35 9.47 -5.34 15.93
C PHE A 35 10.58 -6.35 15.66
N LEU A 36 11.00 -6.50 14.42
CA LEU A 36 12.04 -7.47 14.04
C LEU A 36 13.42 -7.09 14.58
N ILE A 37 13.75 -5.78 14.63
CA ILE A 37 14.99 -5.27 15.28
C ILE A 37 14.98 -5.62 16.80
N TYR A 38 13.84 -5.47 17.47
CA TYR A 38 13.71 -5.82 18.89
C TYR A 38 14.13 -7.28 19.14
N PHE A 39 13.80 -8.20 18.20
CA PHE A 39 14.25 -9.59 18.25
C PHE A 39 15.64 -9.82 17.65
N LYS A 40 16.41 -8.77 17.42
CA LYS A 40 17.80 -8.82 16.89
C LYS A 40 17.90 -9.52 15.53
N ILE A 41 16.90 -9.36 14.68
CA ILE A 41 16.92 -9.87 13.31
C ILE A 41 17.74 -8.93 12.44
N ASP A 42 18.69 -9.49 11.69
CA ASP A 42 19.56 -8.75 10.78
C ASP A 42 18.78 -8.08 9.65
N PRO A 43 19.19 -6.90 9.16
CA PRO A 43 18.49 -6.17 8.10
C PRO A 43 18.21 -6.97 6.84
N ALA A 44 19.13 -7.81 6.36
CA ALA A 44 18.90 -8.66 5.18
C ALA A 44 17.79 -9.69 5.42
N LYS A 45 17.71 -10.28 6.63
CA LYS A 45 16.63 -11.19 7.01
C LYS A 45 15.31 -10.44 7.13
N ILE A 46 15.31 -9.22 7.71
CA ILE A 46 14.12 -8.36 7.76
C ILE A 46 13.59 -8.12 6.34
N GLY A 47 14.46 -7.72 5.41
CA GLY A 47 14.08 -7.54 4.01
C GLY A 47 13.49 -8.79 3.37
N GLY A 48 14.11 -9.96 3.60
CA GLY A 48 13.61 -11.25 3.15
C GLY A 48 12.23 -11.59 3.71
N ILE A 49 12.01 -11.34 5.01
CA ILE A 49 10.72 -11.54 5.68
C ILE A 49 9.62 -10.65 5.07
N LEU A 50 9.88 -9.35 4.91
CA LEU A 50 8.91 -8.42 4.33
C LEU A 50 8.60 -8.76 2.86
N ALA A 51 9.60 -9.17 2.09
CA ALA A 51 9.42 -9.65 0.73
C ALA A 51 8.55 -10.93 0.71
N LEU A 52 8.81 -11.88 1.60
CA LEU A 52 8.02 -13.12 1.74
C LEU A 52 6.56 -12.79 2.08
N VAL A 53 6.32 -11.90 3.03
CA VAL A 53 4.96 -11.44 3.39
C VAL A 53 4.24 -10.90 2.16
N ASN A 54 4.89 -10.04 1.36
CA ASN A 54 4.29 -9.47 0.15
C ASN A 54 4.00 -10.54 -0.92
N ILE A 55 4.94 -11.44 -1.19
CA ILE A 55 4.78 -12.51 -2.19
C ILE A 55 3.63 -13.43 -1.79
N VAL A 56 3.65 -13.94 -0.55
CA VAL A 56 2.64 -14.89 -0.07
C VAL A 56 1.26 -14.24 -0.04
N SER A 57 1.15 -13.00 0.42
CA SER A 57 -0.11 -12.27 0.43
C SER A 57 -0.66 -12.06 -0.99
N THR A 58 0.21 -11.74 -1.95
CA THR A 58 -0.18 -11.54 -3.36
C THR A 58 -0.72 -12.82 -3.99
N VAL A 59 -0.16 -13.98 -3.64
CA VAL A 59 -0.61 -15.30 -4.13
C VAL A 59 -1.88 -15.77 -3.37
N LEU A 60 -1.96 -15.48 -2.08
CA LEU A 60 -3.08 -15.90 -1.23
C LEU A 60 -4.41 -15.23 -1.64
N GLN A 61 -4.38 -13.96 -2.03
CA GLN A 61 -5.58 -13.20 -2.40
C GLN A 61 -6.37 -13.83 -3.55
N PRO A 62 -5.80 -14.10 -4.75
CA PRO A 62 -6.54 -14.76 -5.82
C PRO A 62 -6.91 -16.20 -5.48
N PHE A 63 -6.09 -16.94 -4.73
CA PHE A 63 -6.42 -18.28 -4.27
C PHE A 63 -7.68 -18.29 -3.40
N VAL A 64 -7.76 -17.44 -2.38
CA VAL A 64 -8.93 -17.31 -1.51
C VAL A 64 -10.15 -16.85 -2.31
N SER A 65 -9.98 -15.86 -3.19
CA SER A 65 -11.07 -15.37 -4.03
C SER A 65 -11.65 -16.46 -4.93
N GLN A 66 -10.82 -17.22 -5.62
CA GLN A 66 -11.28 -18.21 -6.60
C GLN A 66 -11.76 -19.52 -5.95
N VAL A 67 -11.00 -20.03 -4.96
CA VAL A 67 -11.28 -21.34 -4.37
C VAL A 67 -12.31 -21.23 -3.25
N ILE A 68 -12.14 -20.28 -2.33
CA ILE A 68 -12.98 -20.19 -1.13
C ILE A 68 -14.28 -19.46 -1.45
N ILE A 69 -14.20 -18.28 -2.03
CA ILE A 69 -15.37 -17.45 -2.26
C ILE A 69 -16.20 -17.97 -3.45
N LYS A 70 -15.58 -18.12 -4.63
CA LYS A 70 -16.31 -18.51 -5.85
C LYS A 70 -16.67 -20.00 -5.88
N LYS A 71 -15.69 -20.90 -5.74
CA LYS A 71 -15.91 -22.33 -5.91
C LYS A 71 -16.68 -22.93 -4.72
N ARG A 72 -16.33 -22.58 -3.48
CA ARG A 72 -17.00 -23.06 -2.26
C ARG A 72 -18.16 -22.20 -1.82
N LYS A 73 -18.40 -21.04 -2.48
CA LYS A 73 -19.50 -20.09 -2.20
C LYS A 73 -19.56 -19.63 -0.74
N ILE A 74 -18.40 -19.49 -0.10
CA ILE A 74 -18.31 -18.96 1.27
C ILE A 74 -18.46 -17.43 1.18
N PRO A 75 -19.38 -16.81 1.97
CA PRO A 75 -19.55 -15.37 1.98
C PRO A 75 -18.26 -14.62 2.32
N LEU A 76 -18.02 -13.50 1.65
CA LEU A 76 -16.82 -12.67 1.85
C LEU A 76 -16.67 -12.22 3.31
N ILE A 77 -17.77 -11.85 3.96
CA ILE A 77 -17.77 -11.47 5.36
C ILE A 77 -17.33 -12.63 6.29
N THR A 78 -17.68 -13.87 5.94
CA THR A 78 -17.22 -15.06 6.69
C THR A 78 -15.73 -15.28 6.52
N VAL A 79 -15.20 -15.06 5.30
CA VAL A 79 -13.75 -15.10 5.05
C VAL A 79 -13.02 -14.06 5.90
N LEU A 80 -13.51 -12.82 5.95
CA LEU A 80 -12.94 -11.76 6.78
C LEU A 80 -13.01 -12.11 8.28
N LYS A 81 -14.15 -12.66 8.76
CA LYS A 81 -14.30 -13.12 10.15
C LYS A 81 -13.28 -14.21 10.49
N THR A 82 -13.07 -15.17 9.58
CA THR A 82 -12.08 -16.24 9.79
C THR A 82 -10.65 -15.71 9.79
N MET A 83 -10.31 -14.80 8.87
CA MET A 83 -8.97 -14.21 8.80
C MET A 83 -8.65 -13.39 10.05
N ILE A 84 -9.56 -12.56 10.54
CA ILE A 84 -9.33 -11.73 11.72
C ILE A 84 -9.29 -12.56 13.02
N ALA A 85 -10.14 -13.58 13.13
CA ALA A 85 -10.08 -14.52 14.26
C ALA A 85 -8.75 -15.31 14.25
N GLY A 86 -8.33 -15.78 13.08
CA GLY A 86 -7.04 -16.43 12.88
C GLY A 86 -5.87 -15.53 13.25
N LEU A 87 -5.91 -14.25 12.86
CA LEU A 87 -4.92 -13.25 13.25
C LEU A 87 -4.80 -13.14 14.78
N GLY A 88 -5.93 -12.99 15.48
CA GLY A 88 -5.94 -12.88 16.93
C GLY A 88 -5.35 -14.12 17.61
N VAL A 89 -5.75 -15.34 17.18
CA VAL A 89 -5.25 -16.60 17.73
C VAL A 89 -3.75 -16.78 17.47
N ILE A 90 -3.28 -16.50 16.23
CA ILE A 90 -1.88 -16.63 15.86
C ILE A 90 -1.01 -15.67 16.69
N LEU A 91 -1.39 -14.40 16.79
CA LEU A 91 -0.62 -13.42 17.57
C LEU A 91 -0.66 -13.73 19.07
N LEU A 92 -1.79 -14.21 19.60
CA LEU A 92 -1.88 -14.65 21.00
C LEU A 92 -0.92 -15.81 21.28
N ALA A 93 -0.82 -16.79 20.36
CA ALA A 93 0.17 -17.86 20.48
C ALA A 93 1.60 -17.31 20.50
N GLY A 94 1.91 -16.28 19.69
CA GLY A 94 3.21 -15.61 19.69
C GLY A 94 3.53 -14.87 20.99
N VAL A 95 2.52 -14.34 21.67
CA VAL A 95 2.69 -13.67 22.96
C VAL A 95 2.91 -14.69 24.10
N LEU A 96 2.21 -15.84 24.04
CA LEU A 96 2.23 -16.84 25.10
C LEU A 96 3.39 -17.84 25.02
N ILE A 97 3.90 -18.10 23.81
CA ILE A 97 4.92 -19.13 23.57
C ILE A 97 6.26 -18.46 23.17
N PRO A 98 7.32 -18.56 23.98
CA PRO A 98 8.55 -17.77 23.86
C PRO A 98 9.28 -17.86 22.50
N ASN A 99 9.17 -18.97 21.78
CA ASN A 99 9.91 -19.18 20.51
C ASN A 99 9.09 -18.85 19.25
N LEU A 100 7.86 -18.39 19.40
CA LEU A 100 6.94 -18.16 18.26
C LEU A 100 6.74 -16.69 17.83
N PRO A 101 7.18 -15.64 18.54
CA PRO A 101 6.79 -14.25 18.21
C PRO A 101 7.08 -13.86 16.77
N ILE A 102 8.24 -14.24 16.22
CA ILE A 102 8.65 -13.88 14.85
C ILE A 102 7.76 -14.58 13.83
N ILE A 103 7.57 -15.90 13.98
CA ILE A 103 6.77 -16.70 13.02
C ILE A 103 5.32 -16.23 13.03
N THR A 104 4.75 -16.02 14.22
CA THR A 104 3.36 -15.57 14.35
C THR A 104 3.17 -14.15 13.84
N TYR A 105 4.17 -13.27 13.98
CA TYR A 105 4.14 -11.93 13.42
C TYR A 105 4.20 -11.93 11.88
N ILE A 106 5.01 -12.81 11.28
CA ILE A 106 5.07 -13.03 9.83
C ILE A 106 3.70 -13.51 9.30
N LEU A 107 3.13 -14.53 9.93
CA LEU A 107 1.80 -15.05 9.57
C LEU A 107 0.71 -13.99 9.74
N GLY A 108 0.78 -13.20 10.81
CA GLY A 108 -0.09 -12.05 11.04
C GLY A 108 0.03 -11.01 9.92
N GLY A 109 1.26 -10.69 9.51
CA GLY A 109 1.54 -9.77 8.40
C GLY A 109 0.92 -10.25 7.08
N ILE A 110 1.05 -11.54 6.77
CA ILE A 110 0.42 -12.16 5.59
C ILE A 110 -1.11 -12.01 5.62
N LEU A 111 -1.73 -12.26 6.77
CA LEU A 111 -3.18 -12.11 6.92
C LEU A 111 -3.62 -10.66 6.76
N VAL A 112 -2.96 -9.71 7.45
CA VAL A 112 -3.31 -8.29 7.40
C VAL A 112 -3.16 -7.73 5.98
N VAL A 113 -2.04 -7.99 5.31
CA VAL A 113 -1.83 -7.52 3.92
C VAL A 113 -2.86 -8.15 2.97
N SER A 114 -3.20 -9.42 3.16
CA SER A 114 -4.19 -10.11 2.31
C SER A 114 -5.61 -9.61 2.53
N MET A 115 -5.97 -9.17 3.73
CA MET A 115 -7.34 -8.71 4.06
C MET A 115 -7.75 -7.45 3.31
N GLN A 116 -6.80 -6.62 2.85
CA GLN A 116 -7.09 -5.33 2.20
C GLN A 116 -8.03 -5.47 1.00
N SER A 117 -7.74 -6.40 0.11
CA SER A 117 -8.54 -6.61 -1.10
C SER A 117 -9.95 -7.11 -0.77
N PHE A 118 -10.09 -7.95 0.23
CA PHE A 118 -11.37 -8.49 0.67
C PHE A 118 -12.22 -7.42 1.38
N LEU A 119 -11.59 -6.57 2.21
CA LEU A 119 -12.29 -5.43 2.82
C LEU A 119 -12.77 -4.43 1.76
N ASN A 120 -11.94 -4.15 0.74
CA ASN A 120 -12.34 -3.29 -0.38
C ASN A 120 -13.51 -3.91 -1.17
N ALA A 121 -13.47 -5.21 -1.44
CA ALA A 121 -14.53 -5.92 -2.16
C ALA A 121 -15.87 -5.91 -1.41
N LEU A 122 -15.85 -5.90 -0.08
CA LEU A 122 -17.05 -5.85 0.75
C LEU A 122 -17.90 -4.59 0.49
N ALA A 123 -17.28 -3.45 0.16
CA ALA A 123 -18.03 -2.25 -0.24
C ALA A 123 -18.88 -2.47 -1.48
N PHE A 124 -18.33 -3.17 -2.47
CA PHE A 124 -19.04 -3.46 -3.72
C PHE A 124 -20.16 -4.47 -3.50
N GLU A 125 -19.95 -5.49 -2.64
CA GLU A 125 -21.03 -6.42 -2.27
C GLU A 125 -22.21 -5.67 -1.65
N TYR A 126 -21.98 -4.78 -0.68
CA TYR A 126 -23.04 -3.97 -0.09
C TYR A 126 -23.67 -3.02 -1.09
N SER A 127 -22.89 -2.40 -1.97
CA SER A 127 -23.41 -1.50 -3.01
C SER A 127 -24.33 -2.23 -3.99
N ASN A 128 -23.97 -3.44 -4.40
CA ASN A 128 -24.79 -4.29 -5.28
C ASN A 128 -26.12 -4.72 -4.65
N THR A 129 -26.23 -4.71 -3.32
CA THR A 129 -27.49 -5.00 -2.61
C THR A 129 -28.33 -3.74 -2.32
N GLY A 130 -27.92 -2.58 -2.85
CA GLY A 130 -28.63 -1.32 -2.76
C GLY A 130 -28.25 -0.43 -1.56
N TYR A 131 -27.23 -0.79 -0.80
CA TYR A 131 -26.66 0.09 0.21
C TYR A 131 -25.63 1.06 -0.43
N ARG A 132 -25.81 2.37 -0.23
CA ARG A 132 -24.86 3.37 -0.74
C ARG A 132 -23.66 3.48 0.19
N ILE A 133 -22.58 2.79 -0.14
CA ILE A 133 -21.28 2.93 0.57
C ILE A 133 -20.43 3.96 -0.17
N ASN A 134 -19.94 4.96 0.56
CA ASN A 134 -18.93 5.89 0.04
C ASN A 134 -17.54 5.28 0.30
N PHE A 135 -17.08 4.46 -0.64
CA PHE A 135 -15.76 3.83 -0.57
C PHE A 135 -14.62 4.84 -0.44
N GLY A 136 -14.66 5.94 -1.21
CA GLY A 136 -13.63 6.99 -1.16
C GLY A 136 -13.52 7.63 0.22
N PHE A 137 -14.65 7.95 0.86
CA PHE A 137 -14.66 8.49 2.23
C PHE A 137 -14.10 7.50 3.24
N SER A 138 -14.52 6.23 3.18
CA SER A 138 -14.00 5.20 4.09
C SER A 138 -12.51 4.98 3.90
N ARG A 139 -12.02 4.99 2.65
CA ARG A 139 -10.60 4.86 2.33
C ARG A 139 -9.76 6.04 2.81
N ALA A 140 -10.27 7.28 2.66
CA ALA A 140 -9.63 8.48 3.20
C ALA A 140 -9.57 8.45 4.74
N GLY A 141 -10.66 8.02 5.38
CA GLY A 141 -10.69 7.77 6.83
C GLY A 141 -9.62 6.77 7.29
N GLY A 142 -9.36 5.74 6.48
CA GLY A 142 -8.28 4.79 6.73
C GLY A 142 -6.89 5.44 6.72
N SER A 143 -6.60 6.33 5.76
CA SER A 143 -5.32 7.06 5.72
C SER A 143 -5.17 8.00 6.92
N PHE A 144 -6.24 8.66 7.34
CA PHE A 144 -6.25 9.46 8.57
C PHE A 144 -5.98 8.60 9.80
N SER A 145 -6.64 7.44 9.90
CA SER A 145 -6.41 6.47 10.98
C SER A 145 -4.96 5.99 11.03
N TYR A 146 -4.38 5.66 9.87
CA TYR A 146 -2.96 5.30 9.76
C TYR A 146 -2.05 6.42 10.29
N ALA A 147 -2.32 7.68 9.93
CA ALA A 147 -1.54 8.82 10.37
C ALA A 147 -1.59 9.01 11.90
N VAL A 148 -2.79 8.95 12.49
CA VAL A 148 -2.95 9.05 13.95
C VAL A 148 -2.28 7.89 14.66
N THR A 149 -2.49 6.67 14.16
CA THR A 149 -1.91 5.46 14.74
C THR A 149 -0.38 5.48 14.67
N SER A 150 0.21 5.89 13.54
CA SER A 150 1.66 5.95 13.42
C SER A 150 2.29 6.93 14.42
N PHE A 151 1.66 8.09 14.61
CA PHE A 151 2.11 9.04 15.63
C PHE A 151 2.02 8.45 17.04
N LEU A 152 0.85 7.89 17.40
CA LEU A 152 0.65 7.32 18.74
C LEU A 152 1.57 6.13 19.00
N LEU A 153 1.74 5.22 18.04
CA LEU A 153 2.66 4.09 18.17
C LEU A 153 4.12 4.55 18.29
N GLY A 154 4.52 5.57 17.51
CA GLY A 154 5.86 6.15 17.64
C GLY A 154 6.14 6.63 19.05
N GLN A 155 5.20 7.38 19.68
CA GLN A 155 5.32 7.82 21.06
C GLN A 155 5.29 6.64 22.06
N LEU A 156 4.41 5.67 21.85
CA LEU A 156 4.25 4.52 22.71
C LEU A 156 5.51 3.63 22.73
N LEU A 157 6.09 3.38 21.56
CA LEU A 157 7.30 2.57 21.40
C LEU A 157 8.58 3.26 21.87
N ALA A 158 8.55 4.58 22.07
CA ALA A 158 9.63 5.30 22.76
C ALA A 158 9.64 5.04 24.27
N ILE A 159 8.49 4.63 24.84
CA ILE A 159 8.35 4.34 26.27
C ILE A 159 8.39 2.83 26.52
N TYR A 160 7.71 2.06 25.68
CA TYR A 160 7.60 0.61 25.76
C TYR A 160 8.39 -0.06 24.65
N SER A 161 8.76 -1.31 24.84
CA SER A 161 9.42 -2.08 23.79
C SER A 161 8.46 -2.45 22.64
N ALA A 162 9.02 -2.73 21.45
CA ALA A 162 8.23 -3.16 20.30
C ALA A 162 7.49 -4.51 20.50
N ALA A 163 7.82 -5.26 21.57
CA ALA A 163 7.11 -6.47 21.94
C ALA A 163 5.62 -6.25 22.27
N ILE A 164 5.20 -5.01 22.54
CA ILE A 164 3.78 -4.67 22.78
C ILE A 164 2.93 -4.72 21.50
N LEU A 165 3.53 -4.61 20.31
CA LEU A 165 2.80 -4.52 19.03
C LEU A 165 1.80 -5.67 18.81
N PRO A 166 2.13 -6.96 19.01
CA PRO A 166 1.17 -8.04 18.85
C PRO A 166 -0.05 -7.90 19.77
N ILE A 167 0.15 -7.40 21.00
CA ILE A 167 -0.93 -7.21 21.97
C ILE A 167 -1.89 -6.12 21.47
N LEU A 168 -1.37 -5.01 20.96
CA LEU A 168 -2.19 -3.93 20.40
C LEU A 168 -3.00 -4.44 19.21
N VAL A 169 -2.37 -5.20 18.31
CA VAL A 169 -3.05 -5.78 17.14
C VAL A 169 -4.15 -6.77 17.57
N ILE A 170 -3.94 -7.54 18.64
CA ILE A 170 -4.99 -8.44 19.17
C ILE A 170 -6.20 -7.61 19.63
N VAL A 171 -6.00 -6.51 20.33
CA VAL A 171 -7.09 -5.62 20.77
C VAL A 171 -7.83 -5.04 19.56
N GLU A 172 -7.10 -4.52 18.58
CA GLU A 172 -7.66 -4.01 17.32
C GLU A 172 -8.44 -5.10 16.57
N ALA A 173 -7.92 -6.33 16.51
CA ALA A 173 -8.55 -7.47 15.87
C ALA A 173 -9.86 -7.88 16.56
N VAL A 174 -9.92 -7.86 17.89
CA VAL A 174 -11.15 -8.13 18.66
C VAL A 174 -12.21 -7.09 18.33
N ILE A 175 -11.87 -5.80 18.33
CA ILE A 175 -12.82 -4.73 17.98
C ILE A 175 -13.29 -4.89 16.54
N PHE A 176 -12.38 -5.16 15.60
CA PHE A 176 -12.70 -5.40 14.20
C PHE A 176 -13.67 -6.60 14.04
N PHE A 177 -13.40 -7.70 14.74
CA PHE A 177 -14.25 -8.89 14.72
C PHE A 177 -15.67 -8.61 15.24
N VAL A 178 -15.79 -7.85 16.33
CA VAL A 178 -17.10 -7.43 16.86
C VAL A 178 -17.86 -6.60 15.83
N ILE A 179 -17.21 -5.60 15.20
CA ILE A 179 -17.89 -4.78 14.19
C ILE A 179 -18.31 -5.61 12.97
N LEU A 180 -17.50 -6.59 12.55
CA LEU A 180 -17.89 -7.52 11.48
C LEU A 180 -19.14 -8.33 11.82
N HIS A 181 -19.39 -8.64 13.10
CA HIS A 181 -20.59 -9.33 13.52
C HIS A 181 -21.85 -8.47 13.51
N LEU A 182 -21.69 -7.15 13.62
CA LEU A 182 -22.80 -6.20 13.55
C LEU A 182 -23.25 -5.92 12.10
N LEU A 183 -22.43 -6.30 11.13
CA LEU A 183 -22.79 -6.16 9.70
C LEU A 183 -23.69 -7.33 9.26
N PRO A 184 -24.75 -7.05 8.48
CA PRO A 184 -25.61 -8.08 7.95
C PRO A 184 -24.89 -8.93 6.90
N ASP A 185 -25.14 -10.22 6.89
CA ASP A 185 -24.64 -11.11 5.85
C ASP A 185 -25.30 -10.77 4.49
N VAL A 186 -24.46 -10.62 3.48
CA VAL A 186 -24.88 -10.39 2.10
C VAL A 186 -24.68 -11.66 1.31
N LYS A 187 -25.73 -12.12 0.59
CA LYS A 187 -25.62 -13.29 -0.28
C LYS A 187 -24.68 -12.96 -1.46
N ASN A 188 -23.73 -13.85 -1.72
CA ASN A 188 -22.80 -13.75 -2.85
C ASN A 188 -23.53 -13.48 -4.17
N GLN A 189 -23.42 -12.26 -4.68
CA GLN A 189 -23.58 -11.98 -6.09
C GLN A 189 -22.18 -11.99 -6.71
N GLU A 190 -22.05 -12.45 -7.94
CA GLU A 190 -20.75 -12.57 -8.62
C GLU A 190 -20.01 -11.22 -8.65
N VAL A 191 -19.05 -11.04 -7.75
CA VAL A 191 -18.34 -9.76 -7.54
C VAL A 191 -17.12 -9.62 -8.44
N PHE A 192 -16.65 -10.70 -9.04
CA PHE A 192 -15.45 -10.70 -9.89
C PHE A 192 -15.75 -11.30 -11.26
N PRO A 193 -15.94 -10.48 -12.31
CA PRO A 193 -15.89 -11.01 -13.66
C PRO A 193 -14.46 -11.52 -13.93
N MET A 194 -14.31 -12.83 -14.06
CA MET A 194 -13.10 -13.41 -14.61
C MET A 194 -13.03 -13.04 -16.08
N THR A 195 -12.20 -12.09 -16.43
CA THR A 195 -11.70 -12.03 -17.79
C THR A 195 -10.94 -13.32 -18.07
N LYS A 196 -11.37 -14.08 -19.08
CA LYS A 196 -10.61 -15.20 -19.60
C LYS A 196 -9.21 -14.67 -19.94
N GLU A 197 -8.21 -15.14 -19.22
CA GLU A 197 -6.82 -15.00 -19.63
C GLU A 197 -6.64 -15.79 -20.94
N GLN A 198 -6.95 -15.15 -22.04
CA GLN A 198 -6.46 -15.60 -23.34
C GLN A 198 -5.03 -15.09 -23.48
N ASP A 199 -4.24 -15.79 -24.29
CA ASP A 199 -2.83 -15.50 -24.69
C ASP A 199 -2.59 -14.07 -25.22
N ARG A 200 -3.01 -13.05 -24.46
CA ARG A 200 -3.01 -11.63 -24.84
C ARG A 200 -1.67 -10.94 -24.61
N SER A 201 -0.79 -11.50 -23.76
CA SER A 201 0.44 -10.79 -23.33
C SER A 201 1.41 -10.47 -24.48
N VAL A 202 1.58 -11.38 -25.44
CA VAL A 202 2.46 -11.15 -26.61
C VAL A 202 1.88 -10.14 -27.57
N SER A 203 0.56 -10.13 -27.76
CA SER A 203 -0.14 -9.17 -28.63
C SER A 203 -0.11 -7.76 -28.05
N LEU A 204 -0.30 -7.59 -26.73
CA LEU A 204 -0.34 -6.29 -26.06
C LEU A 204 1.02 -5.57 -26.07
N ARG A 205 2.14 -6.30 -25.94
CA ARG A 205 3.48 -5.72 -26.05
C ARG A 205 3.74 -5.11 -27.43
N LYS A 206 3.23 -5.72 -28.50
CA LYS A 206 3.33 -5.16 -29.87
C LYS A 206 2.37 -3.98 -30.05
N LYS A 207 1.17 -4.06 -29.46
CA LYS A 207 0.14 -3.02 -29.56
C LYS A 207 0.52 -1.75 -28.76
N TYR A 208 1.17 -1.93 -27.60
CA TYR A 208 1.53 -0.83 -26.69
C TYR A 208 3.00 -0.93 -26.27
N PRO A 209 3.98 -0.60 -27.12
CA PRO A 209 5.41 -0.76 -26.81
C PRO A 209 5.89 0.10 -25.62
N PHE A 210 5.16 1.14 -25.27
CA PHE A 210 5.46 1.99 -24.11
C PHE A 210 5.21 1.30 -22.76
N LEU A 211 4.37 0.26 -22.72
CA LEU A 211 4.01 -0.42 -21.45
C LEU A 211 5.23 -1.02 -20.76
N ILE A 212 6.21 -1.55 -21.50
CA ILE A 212 7.40 -2.15 -20.88
C ILE A 212 8.26 -1.10 -20.15
N LEU A 213 8.36 0.11 -20.71
CA LEU A 213 9.10 1.20 -20.07
C LEU A 213 8.38 1.68 -18.84
N LEU A 214 7.04 1.79 -18.88
CA LEU A 214 6.24 2.14 -17.72
C LEU A 214 6.31 1.06 -16.65
N PHE A 215 6.24 -0.22 -17.01
CA PHE A 215 6.37 -1.34 -16.08
C PHE A 215 7.69 -1.31 -15.33
N LEU A 216 8.81 -1.19 -16.05
CA LEU A 216 10.14 -1.10 -15.45
C LEU A 216 10.30 0.17 -14.63
N GLY A 217 9.82 1.31 -15.16
CA GLY A 217 9.85 2.59 -14.47
C GLY A 217 9.11 2.52 -13.12
N PHE A 218 7.90 2.00 -13.11
CA PHE A 218 7.08 1.83 -11.91
C PHE A 218 7.74 0.87 -10.91
N SER A 219 8.31 -0.24 -11.41
CA SER A 219 9.02 -1.19 -10.55
C SER A 219 10.22 -0.53 -9.85
N PHE A 220 11.01 0.27 -10.55
CA PHE A 220 12.15 0.96 -9.95
C PHE A 220 11.74 2.07 -8.98
N LEU A 221 10.69 2.85 -9.30
CA LEU A 221 10.15 3.85 -8.36
C LEU A 221 9.68 3.19 -7.05
N PHE A 222 9.02 2.03 -7.15
CA PHE A 222 8.55 1.31 -5.98
C PHE A 222 9.65 0.52 -5.27
N THR A 223 10.73 0.15 -5.95
CA THR A 223 11.95 -0.35 -5.29
C THR A 223 12.49 0.70 -4.31
N PHE A 224 12.66 1.94 -4.76
CA PHE A 224 13.06 3.04 -3.88
C PHE A 224 12.04 3.29 -2.76
N HIS A 225 10.76 3.44 -3.13
CA HIS A 225 9.69 3.72 -2.17
C HIS A 225 9.62 2.70 -1.03
N THR A 226 9.67 1.41 -1.36
CA THR A 226 9.64 0.34 -0.38
C THR A 226 10.91 0.31 0.46
N MET A 227 12.07 0.49 -0.17
CA MET A 227 13.36 0.50 0.51
C MET A 227 13.37 1.55 1.63
N ILE A 228 12.96 2.79 1.35
CA ILE A 228 12.96 3.85 2.37
C ILE A 228 11.89 3.66 3.44
N ASN A 229 10.70 3.14 3.09
CA ASN A 229 9.63 2.95 4.07
C ASN A 229 9.87 1.73 4.96
N SER A 230 10.38 0.63 4.41
CA SER A 230 10.65 -0.59 5.18
C SER A 230 11.82 -0.45 6.15
N PHE A 231 12.82 0.37 5.81
CA PHE A 231 14.02 0.56 6.64
C PHE A 231 14.07 1.95 7.29
N LEU A 232 12.90 2.59 7.44
CA LEU A 232 12.77 3.93 8.00
C LEU A 232 13.34 4.03 9.43
N ALA A 233 13.19 2.96 10.22
CA ALA A 233 13.72 2.89 11.59
C ALA A 233 15.25 3.03 11.60
N GLN A 234 15.95 2.30 10.73
CA GLN A 234 17.42 2.35 10.63
C GLN A 234 17.90 3.68 10.02
N ILE A 235 17.11 4.26 9.09
CA ILE A 235 17.41 5.59 8.55
C ILE A 235 17.39 6.63 9.67
N PHE A 236 16.38 6.62 10.53
CA PHE A 236 16.33 7.53 11.68
C PHE A 236 17.39 7.22 12.74
N GLU A 237 17.63 5.94 13.04
CA GLU A 237 18.68 5.52 13.98
C GLU A 237 20.07 6.05 13.56
N ASN A 238 20.37 6.06 12.26
CA ASN A 238 21.64 6.57 11.72
C ASN A 238 21.87 8.08 11.97
N ILE A 239 20.81 8.83 12.23
CA ILE A 239 20.84 10.27 12.58
C ILE A 239 20.39 10.52 14.02
N HIS A 240 20.51 9.51 14.89
CA HIS A 240 20.16 9.55 16.30
C HIS A 240 18.66 9.77 16.62
N GLY A 241 17.77 9.44 15.67
CA GLY A 241 16.33 9.37 15.88
C GLY A 241 15.89 7.98 16.34
N GLY A 242 14.64 7.85 16.76
CA GLY A 242 14.07 6.60 17.25
C GLY A 242 12.65 6.34 16.74
N SER A 243 11.89 5.52 17.47
CA SER A 243 10.51 5.17 17.11
C SER A 243 9.57 6.36 17.02
N LYS A 244 9.79 7.40 17.82
CA LYS A 244 9.03 8.65 17.83
C LYS A 244 9.12 9.35 16.47
N GLU A 245 10.33 9.50 15.95
CA GLU A 245 10.61 10.14 14.66
C GLU A 245 10.08 9.31 13.49
N VAL A 246 10.19 7.99 13.57
CA VAL A 246 9.53 7.07 12.62
C VAL A 246 8.02 7.29 12.59
N GLY A 247 7.39 7.39 13.76
CA GLY A 247 5.95 7.64 13.87
C GLY A 247 5.52 8.99 13.26
N ILE A 248 6.30 10.04 13.52
CA ILE A 248 6.07 11.39 12.95
C ILE A 248 6.22 11.35 11.42
N ALA A 249 7.28 10.75 10.91
CA ALA A 249 7.53 10.66 9.46
C ALA A 249 6.40 9.90 8.73
N LEU A 250 5.94 8.77 9.27
CA LEU A 250 4.81 8.02 8.74
C LEU A 250 3.50 8.81 8.81
N MET A 251 3.28 9.58 9.89
CA MET A 251 2.13 10.47 10.03
C MET A 251 2.15 11.56 8.95
N ILE A 252 3.28 12.25 8.78
CA ILE A 252 3.46 13.28 7.74
C ILE A 252 3.16 12.69 6.36
N ALA A 253 3.77 11.55 6.04
CA ALA A 253 3.55 10.87 4.77
C ALA A 253 2.07 10.59 4.51
N ALA A 254 1.37 9.97 5.48
CA ALA A 254 -0.04 9.60 5.33
C ALA A 254 -0.98 10.81 5.23
N LEU A 255 -0.73 11.88 5.99
CA LEU A 255 -1.52 13.12 5.88
C LEU A 255 -1.30 13.82 4.54
N CYS A 256 -0.07 13.85 4.05
CA CYS A 256 0.29 14.45 2.77
C CYS A 256 -0.30 13.72 1.55
N GLU A 257 -0.65 12.43 1.69
CA GLU A 257 -1.33 11.68 0.62
C GLU A 257 -2.78 12.15 0.38
N LEU A 258 -3.48 12.57 1.44
CA LEU A 258 -4.92 12.85 1.38
C LEU A 258 -5.29 13.91 0.32
N PRO A 259 -4.66 15.11 0.27
CA PRO A 259 -5.02 16.11 -0.73
C PRO A 259 -4.80 15.64 -2.16
N GLY A 260 -3.66 14.98 -2.43
CA GLY A 260 -3.33 14.47 -3.76
C GLY A 260 -4.35 13.46 -4.27
N MET A 261 -4.79 12.54 -3.43
CA MET A 261 -5.79 11.54 -3.79
C MET A 261 -7.21 12.11 -3.92
N ILE A 262 -7.62 12.99 -3.01
CA ILE A 262 -8.97 13.56 -2.98
C ILE A 262 -9.20 14.51 -4.17
N PHE A 263 -8.22 15.35 -4.49
CA PHE A 263 -8.36 16.40 -5.49
C PHE A 263 -7.81 16.01 -6.88
N PHE A 264 -7.41 14.75 -7.09
CA PHE A 264 -6.79 14.33 -8.35
C PHE A 264 -7.69 14.55 -9.57
N GLU A 265 -9.00 14.33 -9.47
CA GLU A 265 -9.94 14.59 -10.56
C GLU A 265 -9.95 16.08 -11.00
N GLN A 266 -9.71 16.97 -10.06
CA GLN A 266 -9.62 18.41 -10.35
C GLN A 266 -8.24 18.75 -10.96
N LEU A 267 -7.19 18.09 -10.51
CA LEU A 267 -5.83 18.26 -11.03
C LEU A 267 -5.73 17.80 -12.48
N VAL A 268 -6.32 16.64 -12.81
CA VAL A 268 -6.27 16.08 -14.17
C VAL A 268 -7.08 16.88 -15.19
N LYS A 269 -8.05 17.69 -14.73
CA LYS A 269 -8.75 18.67 -15.57
C LYS A 269 -7.87 19.87 -15.95
N LYS A 270 -6.88 20.23 -15.11
CA LYS A 270 -5.97 21.36 -15.36
C LYS A 270 -4.75 20.96 -16.20
N LYS A 271 -4.21 19.78 -15.96
CA LYS A 271 -3.07 19.23 -16.69
C LYS A 271 -3.26 17.72 -16.89
N SER A 272 -2.73 17.19 -18.01
CA SER A 272 -2.91 15.79 -18.39
C SER A 272 -2.38 14.79 -17.35
N SER A 273 -2.89 13.55 -17.39
CA SER A 273 -2.37 12.43 -16.58
C SER A 273 -0.88 12.16 -16.86
N LYS A 274 -0.41 12.38 -18.09
CA LYS A 274 1.02 12.33 -18.48
C LYS A 274 1.86 13.31 -17.67
N PHE A 275 1.38 14.57 -17.53
CA PHE A 275 2.07 15.60 -16.74
C PHE A 275 2.18 15.20 -15.28
N TRP A 276 1.05 14.81 -14.65
CA TRP A 276 1.05 14.45 -13.22
C TRP A 276 1.86 13.21 -12.91
N LEU A 277 1.87 12.22 -13.79
CA LEU A 277 2.71 11.04 -13.64
C LEU A 277 4.20 11.38 -13.77
N SER A 278 4.56 12.32 -14.65
CA SER A 278 5.94 12.83 -14.77
C SER A 278 6.37 13.57 -13.52
N VAL A 279 5.51 14.45 -12.98
CA VAL A 279 5.74 15.15 -11.70
C VAL A 279 5.94 14.14 -10.56
N ALA A 280 5.06 13.14 -10.47
CA ALA A 280 5.18 12.10 -9.45
C ALA A 280 6.52 11.36 -9.54
N SER A 281 6.90 10.94 -10.74
CA SER A 281 8.15 10.19 -10.97
C SER A 281 9.39 11.01 -10.61
N ILE A 282 9.43 12.28 -11.00
CA ILE A 282 10.52 13.21 -10.64
C ILE A 282 10.56 13.42 -9.12
N SER A 283 9.40 13.55 -8.47
CA SER A 283 9.32 13.77 -7.03
C SER A 283 9.88 12.61 -6.21
N PHE A 284 9.79 11.36 -6.70
CA PHE A 284 10.49 10.23 -6.07
C PHE A 284 12.02 10.43 -6.09
N ALA A 285 12.57 10.84 -7.23
CA ALA A 285 14.01 11.09 -7.35
C ALA A 285 14.46 12.28 -6.47
N VAL A 286 13.69 13.39 -6.50
CA VAL A 286 13.95 14.56 -5.64
C VAL A 286 13.94 14.17 -4.16
N ARG A 287 12.96 13.35 -3.74
CA ARG A 287 12.89 12.84 -2.37
C ARG A 287 14.14 12.04 -2.00
N GLY A 288 14.63 11.18 -2.90
CA GLY A 288 15.87 10.43 -2.69
C GLY A 288 17.07 11.36 -2.47
N PHE A 289 17.23 12.37 -3.31
CA PHE A 289 18.31 13.37 -3.14
C PHE A 289 18.17 14.17 -1.84
N MET A 290 16.95 14.58 -1.46
CA MET A 290 16.73 15.27 -0.20
C MET A 290 17.08 14.39 1.01
N MET A 291 16.76 13.08 0.96
CA MET A 291 17.13 12.15 2.02
C MET A 291 18.64 11.97 2.14
N LEU A 292 19.38 11.95 1.02
CA LEU A 292 20.84 11.93 1.02
C LEU A 292 21.46 13.20 1.63
N LEU A 293 20.80 14.35 1.49
CA LEU A 293 21.27 15.63 2.05
C LEU A 293 20.78 15.86 3.48
N ALA A 294 19.88 15.04 3.98
CA ALA A 294 19.30 15.22 5.31
C ALA A 294 20.30 14.85 6.41
N SER A 295 20.81 15.86 7.11
CA SER A 295 21.77 15.73 8.21
C SER A 295 21.14 15.84 9.60
N SER A 296 19.82 16.04 9.68
CA SER A 296 19.09 16.16 10.94
C SER A 296 17.75 15.46 10.87
N ILE A 297 17.19 15.13 12.03
CA ILE A 297 15.87 14.53 12.16
C ILE A 297 14.81 15.36 11.43
N LEU A 298 14.76 16.67 11.68
CA LEU A 298 13.80 17.57 11.04
C LEU A 298 13.93 17.56 9.51
N MET A 299 15.15 17.60 8.97
CA MET A 299 15.36 17.52 7.52
C MET A 299 14.84 16.19 6.97
N MET A 300 15.09 15.09 7.65
CA MET A 300 14.60 13.76 7.25
C MET A 300 13.07 13.71 7.27
N GLU A 301 12.43 14.21 8.33
CA GLU A 301 10.96 14.31 8.42
C GLU A 301 10.37 15.15 7.29
N MET A 302 11.00 16.30 6.94
CA MET A 302 10.55 17.18 5.86
C MET A 302 10.59 16.48 4.48
N THR A 303 11.46 15.49 4.26
CA THR A 303 11.46 14.70 3.00
C THR A 303 10.15 13.94 2.80
N HIS A 304 9.41 13.66 3.87
CA HIS A 304 8.13 12.95 3.82
C HIS A 304 6.97 13.82 3.31
N LEU A 305 7.12 15.16 3.30
CA LEU A 305 6.18 16.07 2.64
C LEU A 305 6.11 15.83 1.12
N LEU A 306 7.21 15.35 0.52
CA LEU A 306 7.22 14.99 -0.90
C LEU A 306 6.35 13.77 -1.24
N GLN A 307 5.82 13.07 -0.23
CA GLN A 307 4.83 12.01 -0.43
C GLN A 307 3.58 12.56 -1.15
N ALA A 308 3.21 13.83 -0.89
CA ALA A 308 2.11 14.52 -1.58
C ALA A 308 2.30 14.57 -3.10
N PHE A 309 3.54 14.72 -3.56
CA PHE A 309 3.85 14.86 -4.99
C PHE A 309 4.38 13.58 -5.63
N SER A 310 4.85 12.61 -4.84
CA SER A 310 5.33 11.31 -5.31
C SER A 310 4.22 10.26 -5.31
N PHE A 311 4.08 9.48 -4.26
CA PHE A 311 3.13 8.37 -4.16
C PHE A 311 1.67 8.80 -4.33
N ALA A 312 1.27 9.93 -3.71
CA ALA A 312 -0.12 10.40 -3.73
C ALA A 312 -0.62 10.75 -5.14
N LEU A 313 0.26 11.29 -5.99
CA LEU A 313 -0.08 11.56 -7.39
C LEU A 313 0.16 10.36 -8.30
N PHE A 314 1.16 9.51 -7.99
CA PHE A 314 1.50 8.36 -8.81
C PHE A 314 0.33 7.39 -8.99
N ILE A 315 -0.34 7.02 -7.90
CA ILE A 315 -1.42 6.02 -7.92
C ILE A 315 -2.57 6.44 -8.85
N PRO A 316 -3.21 7.61 -8.64
CA PRO A 316 -4.29 8.03 -9.53
C PRO A 316 -3.78 8.39 -10.94
N ALA A 317 -2.61 9.02 -11.09
CA ALA A 317 -2.10 9.41 -12.40
C ALA A 317 -1.83 8.20 -13.32
N SER A 318 -1.26 7.12 -12.78
CA SER A 318 -1.03 5.88 -13.54
C SER A 318 -2.35 5.21 -13.93
N ALA A 319 -3.33 5.17 -13.03
CA ALA A 319 -4.64 4.61 -13.30
C ALA A 319 -5.39 5.40 -14.38
N TYR A 320 -5.41 6.73 -14.30
CA TYR A 320 -6.00 7.60 -15.31
C TYR A 320 -5.30 7.48 -16.66
N LEU A 321 -3.95 7.42 -16.67
CA LEU A 321 -3.18 7.24 -17.90
C LEU A 321 -3.60 5.98 -18.64
N PHE A 322 -3.71 4.85 -17.94
CA PHE A 322 -4.07 3.59 -18.60
C PHE A 322 -5.54 3.57 -19.02
N ASN A 323 -6.44 4.15 -18.25
CA ASN A 323 -7.84 4.28 -18.65
C ASN A 323 -8.01 5.18 -19.88
N GLN A 324 -7.14 6.15 -20.08
CA GLN A 324 -7.20 7.10 -21.20
C GLN A 324 -6.59 6.53 -22.49
N PHE A 325 -5.48 5.78 -22.38
CA PHE A 325 -4.66 5.39 -23.54
C PHE A 325 -4.75 3.91 -23.92
N LEU A 326 -5.36 3.07 -23.10
CA LEU A 326 -5.63 1.69 -23.47
C LEU A 326 -7.07 1.53 -23.97
N ALA A 327 -7.28 0.63 -24.95
CA ALA A 327 -8.61 0.24 -25.37
C ALA A 327 -9.41 -0.37 -24.20
N ASP A 328 -10.73 -0.25 -24.23
CA ASP A 328 -11.61 -0.67 -23.13
C ASP A 328 -11.33 -2.11 -22.67
N ASP A 329 -11.13 -3.03 -23.61
CA ASP A 329 -10.81 -4.44 -23.32
C ASP A 329 -9.44 -4.63 -22.66
N ASP A 330 -8.51 -3.69 -22.81
CA ASP A 330 -7.13 -3.77 -22.33
C ASP A 330 -6.92 -3.01 -21.00
N ARG A 331 -7.92 -2.22 -20.54
CA ARG A 331 -7.81 -1.40 -19.31
C ARG A 331 -7.57 -2.23 -18.07
N VAL A 332 -8.25 -3.37 -17.94
CA VAL A 332 -8.07 -4.28 -16.79
C VAL A 332 -6.64 -4.80 -16.73
N PHE A 333 -6.07 -5.17 -17.89
CA PHE A 333 -4.67 -5.55 -17.99
C PHE A 333 -3.73 -4.42 -17.55
N GLY A 334 -3.98 -3.19 -18.00
CA GLY A 334 -3.21 -2.02 -17.60
C GLY A 334 -3.21 -1.81 -16.09
N GLN A 335 -4.38 -1.86 -15.43
CA GLN A 335 -4.49 -1.74 -13.98
C GLN A 335 -3.74 -2.87 -13.26
N THR A 336 -3.86 -4.10 -13.74
CA THR A 336 -3.13 -5.26 -13.20
C THR A 336 -1.62 -5.07 -13.34
N MET A 337 -1.15 -4.50 -14.46
CA MET A 337 0.27 -4.22 -14.68
C MET A 337 0.83 -3.22 -13.67
N ILE A 338 0.06 -2.19 -13.26
CA ILE A 338 0.47 -1.27 -12.19
C ILE A 338 0.69 -2.06 -10.90
N ILE A 339 -0.27 -2.91 -10.52
CA ILE A 339 -0.20 -3.70 -9.29
C ILE A 339 1.03 -4.62 -9.32
N ILE A 340 1.25 -5.34 -10.43
CA ILE A 340 2.41 -6.25 -10.56
C ILE A 340 3.72 -5.46 -10.48
N ALA A 341 3.83 -4.33 -11.18
CA ALA A 341 5.04 -3.51 -11.19
C ALA A 341 5.37 -2.96 -9.79
N THR A 342 4.36 -2.46 -9.08
CA THR A 342 4.54 -1.92 -7.73
C THR A 342 4.86 -3.02 -6.71
N THR A 343 4.23 -4.19 -6.82
CA THR A 343 4.54 -5.35 -5.97
C THR A 343 5.94 -5.88 -6.23
N LEU A 344 6.34 -6.03 -7.49
CA LEU A 344 7.68 -6.45 -7.86
C LEU A 344 8.75 -5.48 -7.33
N GLY A 345 8.50 -4.17 -7.52
CA GLY A 345 9.35 -3.13 -6.93
C GLY A 345 9.42 -3.25 -5.41
N GLY A 346 8.30 -3.52 -4.76
CA GLY A 346 8.24 -3.74 -3.32
C GLY A 346 9.07 -4.93 -2.85
N VAL A 347 8.98 -6.07 -3.53
CA VAL A 347 9.80 -7.26 -3.23
C VAL A 347 11.29 -6.96 -3.42
N ILE A 348 11.66 -6.37 -4.56
CA ILE A 348 13.06 -6.00 -4.86
C ILE A 348 13.57 -4.99 -3.82
N GLY A 349 12.77 -3.97 -3.48
CA GLY A 349 13.13 -2.94 -2.51
C GLY A 349 13.39 -3.50 -1.11
N ASN A 350 12.57 -4.44 -0.66
CA ASN A 350 12.77 -5.11 0.62
C ASN A 350 14.07 -5.94 0.63
N VAL A 351 14.27 -6.80 -0.37
CA VAL A 351 15.43 -7.69 -0.42
C VAL A 351 16.74 -6.90 -0.58
N LEU A 352 16.77 -5.99 -1.58
CA LEU A 352 17.98 -5.19 -1.84
C LEU A 352 18.23 -4.19 -0.71
N GLY A 353 17.17 -3.53 -0.20
CA GLY A 353 17.30 -2.57 0.90
C GLY A 353 17.90 -3.22 2.15
N GLY A 354 17.38 -4.38 2.55
CA GLY A 354 17.91 -5.11 3.69
C GLY A 354 19.34 -5.59 3.48
N SER A 355 19.67 -6.10 2.29
CA SER A 355 21.02 -6.55 1.95
C SER A 355 22.03 -5.39 1.91
N LEU A 356 21.69 -4.28 1.24
CA LEU A 356 22.54 -3.09 1.17
C LEU A 356 22.78 -2.50 2.57
N LEU A 357 21.72 -2.38 3.36
CA LEU A 357 21.80 -1.87 4.72
C LEU A 357 22.72 -2.74 5.59
N GLN A 358 22.65 -4.07 5.49
CA GLN A 358 23.47 -4.97 6.30
C GLN A 358 24.95 -4.95 5.93
N HIS A 359 25.28 -4.87 4.63
CA HIS A 359 26.65 -5.00 4.17
C HIS A 359 27.38 -3.67 3.99
N PHE A 360 26.65 -2.60 3.73
CA PHE A 360 27.24 -1.31 3.36
C PHE A 360 26.76 -0.15 4.25
N GLY A 361 25.57 -0.25 4.86
CA GLY A 361 25.01 0.78 5.73
C GLY A 361 23.90 1.61 5.09
N VAL A 362 23.39 2.58 5.86
CA VAL A 362 22.22 3.41 5.49
C VAL A 362 22.54 4.30 4.30
N TRP A 363 23.73 4.90 4.28
CA TRP A 363 24.11 5.86 3.24
C TRP A 363 24.13 5.22 1.86
N GLU A 364 24.77 4.07 1.72
CA GLU A 364 24.85 3.31 0.48
C GLU A 364 23.48 2.80 0.05
N MET A 365 22.66 2.33 0.99
CA MET A 365 21.28 1.96 0.70
C MET A 365 20.50 3.14 0.11
N LEU A 366 20.63 4.35 0.66
CA LEU A 366 19.99 5.55 0.13
C LEU A 366 20.53 5.97 -1.24
N ILE A 367 21.85 5.83 -1.50
CA ILE A 367 22.46 6.11 -2.80
C ILE A 367 21.87 5.18 -3.87
N PHE A 368 21.89 3.86 -3.63
CA PHE A 368 21.31 2.89 -4.56
C PHE A 368 19.81 3.08 -4.75
N GLY A 369 19.09 3.34 -3.65
CA GLY A 369 17.66 3.66 -3.69
C GLY A 369 17.37 4.90 -4.55
N THR A 370 18.12 5.97 -4.36
CA THR A 370 18.01 7.20 -5.17
C THR A 370 18.33 6.91 -6.65
N GLY A 371 19.33 6.09 -6.92
CA GLY A 371 19.66 5.61 -8.26
C GLY A 371 18.47 4.90 -8.92
N PHE A 372 17.78 4.02 -8.19
CA PHE A 372 16.53 3.37 -8.66
C PHE A 372 15.42 4.39 -8.90
N ALA A 373 15.25 5.39 -8.04
CA ALA A 373 14.24 6.44 -8.24
C ALA A 373 14.52 7.27 -9.50
N VAL A 374 15.78 7.65 -9.75
CA VAL A 374 16.21 8.38 -10.95
C VAL A 374 15.98 7.53 -12.21
N LEU A 375 16.43 6.28 -12.21
CA LEU A 375 16.22 5.36 -13.32
C LEU A 375 14.73 5.12 -13.58
N GLY A 376 13.94 4.92 -12.52
CA GLY A 376 12.50 4.78 -12.59
C GLY A 376 11.80 5.99 -13.18
N ALA A 377 12.21 7.20 -12.77
CA ALA A 377 11.69 8.46 -13.32
C ALA A 377 12.03 8.60 -14.83
N LEU A 378 13.27 8.34 -15.19
CA LEU A 378 13.71 8.38 -16.60
C LEU A 378 12.90 7.40 -17.49
N LEU A 379 12.78 6.14 -17.05
CA LEU A 379 12.03 5.13 -17.80
C LEU A 379 10.54 5.47 -17.91
N THR A 380 9.95 5.98 -16.82
CA THR A 380 8.55 6.43 -16.84
C THR A 380 8.34 7.58 -17.82
N ILE A 381 9.20 8.59 -17.80
CA ILE A 381 9.12 9.74 -18.72
C ILE A 381 9.34 9.30 -20.17
N LEU A 382 10.31 8.42 -20.43
CA LEU A 382 10.53 7.85 -21.76
C LEU A 382 9.32 7.02 -22.22
N GLY A 383 8.69 6.26 -21.33
CA GLY A 383 7.45 5.53 -21.61
C GLY A 383 6.31 6.48 -21.97
N ILE A 384 6.11 7.55 -21.20
CA ILE A 384 5.09 8.57 -21.45
C ILE A 384 5.29 9.24 -22.82
N ARG A 385 6.53 9.56 -23.20
CA ARG A 385 6.85 10.18 -24.50
C ARG A 385 6.52 9.29 -25.70
N LYS A 386 6.52 7.96 -25.53
CA LYS A 386 6.15 6.99 -26.56
C LYS A 386 4.64 6.76 -26.68
N ILE A 387 3.83 7.32 -25.79
CA ILE A 387 2.38 7.27 -25.88
C ILE A 387 1.93 8.19 -27.04
N PRO A 388 1.14 7.69 -27.99
CA PRO A 388 0.64 8.50 -29.10
C PRO A 388 -0.05 9.78 -28.61
N LYS A 389 0.12 10.88 -29.35
CA LYS A 389 -0.65 12.11 -29.11
C LYS A 389 -2.10 11.84 -29.52
N THR A 390 -3.03 11.93 -28.58
CA THR A 390 -4.46 11.95 -28.91
C THR A 390 -4.84 13.41 -29.23
N GLY A 391 -5.77 13.62 -30.17
CA GLY A 391 -6.17 14.94 -30.64
C GLY A 391 -6.71 15.91 -29.55
N ASN A 392 -6.84 15.46 -28.30
CA ASN A 392 -7.17 16.27 -27.12
C ASN A 392 -5.93 16.71 -26.30
N ASP A 393 -4.72 16.39 -26.74
CA ASP A 393 -3.47 16.92 -26.16
C ASP A 393 -3.18 18.35 -26.67
N SER A 394 -4.22 19.13 -27.04
CA SER A 394 -4.06 20.56 -27.25
C SER A 394 -3.64 21.19 -25.92
N ASP A 395 -2.33 21.29 -25.71
CA ASP A 395 -1.77 22.36 -24.91
C ASP A 395 -2.34 23.67 -25.46
N SER A 396 -3.45 24.10 -24.91
CA SER A 396 -3.77 25.51 -24.91
C SER A 396 -2.67 26.16 -24.07
N LEU A 397 -1.51 26.37 -24.69
CA LEU A 397 -0.59 27.40 -24.30
C LEU A 397 -1.42 28.68 -24.30
N VAL A 398 -1.70 29.16 -23.11
CA VAL A 398 -2.23 30.49 -22.83
C VAL A 398 -1.34 31.48 -23.60
N GLU A 399 -1.92 32.13 -24.60
CA GLU A 399 -1.53 33.50 -24.96
C GLU A 399 -1.84 34.44 -23.80
#